data_4897c9f8b1fcb79326774c3a3acf457a
#
_entry.id   4897c9f8b1fcb79326774c3a3acf457a
#
_cell.length_a   1.000
_cell.length_b   1.000
_cell.length_c   1.000
_cell.angle_alpha   90.00
_cell.angle_beta   90.00
_cell.angle_gamma   90.00
#
_symmetry.space_group_name_H-M   'P 1'
#
loop_
_entity.id
_entity.type
_entity.pdbx_description
1 polymer ?
#
loop_
_entity_poly.entity_id
_entity_poly.type
_entity_poly.pdbx_seq_one_letter_code
_entity_poly.pdbx_strand_id
1 'polypeptide(L)'
;NRKLKDGDIVLLNRQPTLHKGSMMAMEVVRRPYKTLRMNLAVCKSFNADFDGDEMNIHVPQGLESQTELRLLSAAKYNIISAQSSKPNMAIVQDSLLGAYMMTTGVKSITKAQYFNISMNINIDGGDITAKMQHIRRVFKEKGKKVQCFNGKGVISLFLPKDLCYEFTNNASVDEPTVKIYKGVLYEGTFDKTILGSSHSSLIHFINKNYGVQNEVSKNTIDISDYLIPELDANVVVIVNG
;
A
#
# COMPACT_ATOMS: atom_id res chain seq x y z
N ASN A 1 -22.50 -26.48 -12.24
CA ASN A 1 -21.95 -26.07 -10.95
C ASN A 1 -20.48 -26.48 -10.89
N ARG A 2 -19.59 -25.56 -10.58
CA ARG A 2 -18.18 -25.80 -10.30
C ARG A 2 -17.76 -25.15 -8.98
N LYS A 3 -16.71 -25.65 -8.39
CA LYS A 3 -16.07 -25.02 -7.24
C LYS A 3 -15.31 -23.76 -7.70
N LEU A 4 -15.13 -22.78 -6.81
CA LEU A 4 -14.27 -21.64 -7.04
C LEU A 4 -12.83 -22.10 -7.37
N LYS A 5 -12.17 -21.37 -8.24
CA LYS A 5 -10.79 -21.58 -8.64
C LYS A 5 -9.96 -20.34 -8.32
N ASP A 6 -8.66 -20.54 -8.28
CA ASP A 6 -7.72 -19.42 -8.18
C ASP A 6 -7.88 -18.52 -9.40
N GLY A 7 -7.94 -17.21 -9.19
CA GLY A 7 -8.18 -16.21 -10.21
C GLY A 7 -9.66 -15.88 -10.49
N ASP A 8 -10.61 -16.58 -9.87
CA ASP A 8 -12.03 -16.18 -9.96
C ASP A 8 -12.24 -14.84 -9.24
N ILE A 9 -13.07 -13.97 -9.83
CA ILE A 9 -13.46 -12.71 -9.22
C ILE A 9 -14.70 -12.93 -8.36
N VAL A 10 -14.65 -12.41 -7.15
CA VAL A 10 -15.78 -12.41 -6.20
C VAL A 10 -16.01 -11.02 -5.64
N LEU A 11 -17.22 -10.72 -5.25
CA LEU A 11 -17.56 -9.52 -4.52
C LEU A 11 -17.62 -9.85 -3.03
N LEU A 12 -16.70 -9.29 -2.28
CA LEU A 12 -16.61 -9.44 -0.84
C LEU A 12 -17.39 -8.31 -0.15
N ASN A 13 -18.21 -8.64 0.81
CA ASN A 13 -19.02 -7.69 1.57
C ASN A 13 -18.97 -7.98 3.06
N ARG A 14 -18.86 -6.93 3.87
CA ARG A 14 -19.13 -6.96 5.31
C ARG A 14 -20.32 -6.07 5.63
N GLN A 15 -21.30 -6.60 6.35
CA GLN A 15 -22.43 -5.83 6.84
C GLN A 15 -22.09 -5.12 8.17
N PRO A 16 -22.67 -3.92 8.43
CA PRO A 16 -23.54 -3.15 7.54
C PRO A 16 -22.78 -2.53 6.37
N THR A 17 -23.39 -2.52 5.18
CA THR A 17 -22.82 -1.93 3.97
C THR A 17 -23.08 -0.42 3.95
N LEU A 18 -22.22 0.34 4.60
CA LEU A 18 -22.39 1.77 4.82
C LEU A 18 -21.92 2.64 3.64
N HIS A 19 -20.97 2.15 2.86
CA HIS A 19 -20.40 2.85 1.71
C HIS A 19 -19.82 1.84 0.71
N LYS A 20 -19.43 2.31 -0.47
CA LYS A 20 -18.90 1.45 -1.53
C LYS A 20 -17.67 0.61 -1.13
N GLY A 21 -16.86 1.07 -0.18
CA GLY A 21 -15.73 0.32 0.36
C GLY A 21 -16.12 -0.88 1.23
N SER A 22 -17.40 -0.99 1.64
CA SER A 22 -17.92 -2.17 2.34
C SER A 22 -18.24 -3.34 1.38
N MET A 23 -18.17 -3.12 0.07
CA MET A 23 -18.32 -4.11 -0.98
C MET A 23 -17.24 -3.88 -2.04
N MET A 24 -16.27 -4.78 -2.13
CA MET A 24 -15.20 -4.67 -3.12
C MET A 24 -14.91 -5.99 -3.78
N ALA A 25 -14.51 -5.93 -5.05
CA ALA A 25 -14.11 -7.11 -5.79
C ALA A 25 -12.70 -7.56 -5.38
N MET A 26 -12.56 -8.85 -5.22
CA MET A 26 -11.34 -9.54 -4.85
C MET A 26 -11.09 -10.71 -5.77
N GLU A 27 -9.84 -11.04 -5.99
CA GLU A 27 -9.44 -12.24 -6.70
C GLU A 27 -9.25 -13.40 -5.71
N VAL A 28 -9.75 -14.57 -6.07
CA VAL A 28 -9.75 -15.75 -5.19
C VAL A 28 -8.41 -16.47 -5.26
N VAL A 29 -7.85 -16.78 -4.10
CA VAL A 29 -6.78 -17.77 -3.95
C VAL A 29 -7.21 -18.81 -2.91
N ARG A 30 -7.29 -20.05 -3.30
CA ARG A 30 -7.70 -21.15 -2.41
C ARG A 30 -6.52 -21.62 -1.57
N ARG A 31 -6.78 -21.79 -0.28
CA ARG A 31 -5.82 -22.34 0.68
C ARG A 31 -6.52 -23.35 1.61
N PRO A 32 -5.81 -24.29 2.21
CA PRO A 32 -6.37 -25.34 3.08
C PRO A 32 -6.67 -24.82 4.51
N TYR A 33 -7.37 -23.69 4.60
CA TYR A 33 -7.73 -23.09 5.89
C TYR A 33 -9.24 -22.94 6.01
N LYS A 34 -9.77 -22.73 7.20
CA LYS A 34 -11.22 -22.59 7.46
C LYS A 34 -11.67 -21.12 7.64
N THR A 35 -10.84 -20.17 7.29
CA THR A 35 -11.13 -18.74 7.46
C THR A 35 -10.90 -17.96 6.18
N LEU A 36 -11.64 -16.88 6.01
CA LEU A 36 -11.31 -15.88 5.01
C LEU A 36 -10.05 -15.12 5.45
N ARG A 37 -9.19 -14.87 4.50
CA ARG A 37 -7.97 -14.08 4.71
C ARG A 37 -7.92 -12.97 3.68
N MET A 38 -7.55 -11.79 4.10
CA MET A 38 -7.46 -10.60 3.24
C MET A 38 -6.30 -9.70 3.69
N ASN A 39 -5.89 -8.81 2.81
CA ASN A 39 -4.87 -7.83 3.13
C ASN A 39 -5.35 -6.90 4.25
N LEU A 40 -4.45 -6.58 5.17
CA LEU A 40 -4.74 -5.75 6.33
C LEU A 40 -5.21 -4.32 5.95
N ALA A 41 -4.74 -3.78 4.83
CA ALA A 41 -5.09 -2.44 4.38
C ALA A 41 -6.59 -2.27 4.07
N VAL A 42 -7.27 -3.33 3.60
CA VAL A 42 -8.71 -3.28 3.28
C VAL A 42 -9.60 -3.39 4.50
N CYS A 43 -9.10 -3.81 5.65
CA CYS A 43 -9.86 -3.93 6.88
C CYS A 43 -10.56 -2.62 7.26
N LYS A 44 -9.90 -1.50 7.04
CA LYS A 44 -10.47 -0.19 7.32
C LYS A 44 -11.69 0.11 6.44
N SER A 45 -11.65 -0.23 5.16
CA SER A 45 -12.78 -0.03 4.25
C SER A 45 -13.98 -0.89 4.63
N PHE A 46 -13.76 -2.13 5.02
CA PHE A 46 -14.81 -3.03 5.49
C PHE A 46 -15.23 -2.76 6.94
N ASN A 47 -14.50 -1.95 7.68
CA ASN A 47 -14.59 -1.82 9.13
C ASN A 47 -14.54 -3.20 9.80
N ALA A 48 -13.62 -4.04 9.33
CA ALA A 48 -13.46 -5.42 9.76
C ALA A 48 -12.29 -5.54 10.74
N ASP A 49 -12.46 -6.41 11.71
CA ASP A 49 -11.39 -6.88 12.59
C ASP A 49 -11.42 -8.43 12.64
N PHE A 50 -10.55 -9.02 13.40
CA PHE A 50 -10.35 -10.48 13.42
C PHE A 50 -10.82 -11.12 14.72
N ASP A 51 -11.82 -10.53 15.37
CA ASP A 51 -12.37 -11.00 16.64
C ASP A 51 -13.56 -11.96 16.46
N GLY A 52 -13.86 -12.39 15.26
CA GLY A 52 -14.97 -13.28 14.92
C GLY A 52 -15.91 -12.71 13.88
N ASP A 53 -15.50 -11.67 13.16
CA ASP A 53 -16.26 -11.09 12.06
C ASP A 53 -16.56 -12.13 10.97
N GLU A 54 -17.76 -12.03 10.41
CA GLU A 54 -18.20 -12.81 9.23
C GLU A 54 -18.36 -11.89 8.04
N MET A 55 -18.11 -12.41 6.84
CA MET A 55 -18.25 -11.67 5.59
C MET A 55 -19.00 -12.48 4.55
N ASN A 56 -19.69 -11.79 3.64
CA ASN A 56 -20.43 -12.41 2.54
C ASN A 56 -19.58 -12.41 1.28
N ILE A 57 -19.68 -13.50 0.53
CA ILE A 57 -19.03 -13.67 -0.77
C ILE A 57 -20.10 -13.84 -1.82
N HIS A 58 -20.13 -12.95 -2.81
CA HIS A 58 -21.01 -13.06 -3.97
C HIS A 58 -20.18 -13.46 -5.18
N VAL A 59 -20.61 -14.52 -5.85
CA VAL A 59 -19.91 -15.05 -7.02
C VAL A 59 -20.67 -14.66 -8.29
N PRO A 60 -20.17 -13.71 -9.08
CA PRO A 60 -20.81 -13.31 -10.33
C PRO A 60 -20.70 -14.45 -11.36
N GLN A 61 -21.79 -14.76 -12.04
CA GLN A 61 -21.83 -15.85 -13.02
C GLN A 61 -21.66 -15.37 -14.46
N GLY A 62 -22.12 -14.16 -14.76
CA GLY A 62 -21.99 -13.55 -16.09
C GLY A 62 -20.60 -12.95 -16.34
N LEU A 63 -20.13 -13.02 -17.57
CA LEU A 63 -18.84 -12.43 -17.95
C LEU A 63 -18.86 -10.90 -17.82
N GLU A 64 -19.96 -10.27 -18.16
CA GLU A 64 -20.15 -8.82 -18.01
C GLU A 64 -20.02 -8.40 -16.55
N SER A 65 -20.69 -9.09 -15.63
CA SER A 65 -20.59 -8.81 -14.19
C SER A 65 -19.19 -9.04 -13.65
N GLN A 66 -18.49 -10.07 -14.11
CA GLN A 66 -17.09 -10.31 -13.71
C GLN A 66 -16.17 -9.19 -14.21
N THR A 67 -16.38 -8.71 -15.42
CA THR A 67 -15.60 -7.62 -16.01
C THR A 67 -15.87 -6.31 -15.27
N GLU A 68 -17.12 -6.00 -14.98
CA GLU A 68 -17.49 -4.83 -14.20
C GLU A 68 -16.84 -4.84 -12.81
N LEU A 69 -16.89 -5.97 -12.10
CA LEU A 69 -16.24 -6.12 -10.79
C LEU A 69 -14.73 -5.89 -10.89
N ARG A 70 -14.09 -6.45 -11.91
CA ARG A 70 -12.65 -6.33 -12.11
C ARG A 70 -12.20 -4.90 -12.43
N LEU A 71 -13.00 -4.18 -13.21
CA LEU A 71 -12.63 -2.85 -13.73
C LEU A 71 -13.12 -1.69 -12.85
N LEU A 72 -14.21 -1.87 -12.09
CA LEU A 72 -14.79 -0.78 -11.30
C LEU A 72 -14.74 -1.05 -9.79
N SER A 73 -15.00 -2.28 -9.35
CA SER A 73 -15.16 -2.60 -7.94
C SER A 73 -13.90 -3.15 -7.28
N ALA A 74 -12.84 -3.38 -8.04
CA ALA A 74 -11.58 -3.87 -7.48
C ALA A 74 -11.00 -2.90 -6.44
N ALA A 75 -10.40 -3.44 -5.39
CA ALA A 75 -9.87 -2.68 -4.25
C ALA A 75 -8.93 -1.56 -4.70
N LYS A 76 -8.07 -1.81 -5.68
CA LYS A 76 -7.10 -0.85 -6.21
C LYS A 76 -7.74 0.43 -6.80
N TYR A 77 -8.96 0.35 -7.31
CA TYR A 77 -9.70 1.51 -7.83
C TYR A 77 -10.54 2.22 -6.75
N ASN A 78 -10.58 1.69 -5.54
CA ASN A 78 -11.41 2.19 -4.44
C ASN A 78 -10.58 2.68 -3.25
N ILE A 79 -9.31 2.99 -3.44
CA ILE A 79 -8.41 3.51 -2.40
C ILE A 79 -8.89 4.86 -1.88
N ILE A 80 -9.36 5.74 -2.77
CA ILE A 80 -9.88 7.06 -2.39
C ILE A 80 -11.41 7.03 -2.33
N SER A 81 -11.96 7.51 -1.23
CA SER A 81 -13.39 7.70 -1.06
C SER A 81 -13.92 8.86 -1.90
N ALA A 82 -14.95 8.62 -2.69
CA ALA A 82 -15.65 9.68 -3.42
C ALA A 82 -16.42 10.64 -2.50
N GLN A 83 -16.86 10.17 -1.34
CA GLN A 83 -17.63 10.96 -0.38
C GLN A 83 -16.81 12.09 0.26
N SER A 84 -15.56 11.81 0.63
CA SER A 84 -14.73 12.74 1.39
C SER A 84 -13.41 13.07 0.71
N SER A 85 -13.15 12.49 -0.48
CA SER A 85 -11.87 12.62 -1.19
C SER A 85 -10.65 12.24 -0.33
N LYS A 86 -10.83 11.31 0.61
CA LYS A 86 -9.81 10.81 1.53
C LYS A 86 -9.52 9.35 1.24
N PRO A 87 -8.33 8.84 1.58
CA PRO A 87 -8.05 7.42 1.50
C PRO A 87 -8.99 6.61 2.41
N ASN A 88 -9.64 5.60 1.84
CA ASN A 88 -10.36 4.59 2.60
C ASN A 88 -9.43 3.51 3.15
N MET A 89 -8.32 3.31 2.47
CA MET A 89 -7.28 2.35 2.84
C MET A 89 -6.10 3.10 3.43
N ALA A 90 -5.46 2.49 4.40
CA ALA A 90 -4.31 3.07 5.07
C ALA A 90 -3.39 1.94 5.55
N ILE A 91 -2.14 2.27 5.78
CA ILE A 91 -1.22 1.36 6.45
C ILE A 91 -1.57 1.36 7.93
N VAL A 92 -1.84 0.18 8.49
CA VAL A 92 -2.37 0.01 9.85
C VAL A 92 -1.60 -1.08 10.61
N GLN A 93 -1.78 -1.11 11.93
CA GLN A 93 -1.26 -2.14 12.84
C GLN A 93 0.25 -2.40 12.66
N ASP A 94 0.66 -3.65 12.48
CA ASP A 94 2.06 -4.06 12.42
C ASP A 94 2.83 -3.43 11.26
N SER A 95 2.18 -3.20 10.13
CA SER A 95 2.78 -2.53 8.99
C SER A 95 3.09 -1.05 9.30
N LEU A 96 2.20 -0.38 10.02
CA LEU A 96 2.44 0.99 10.49
C LEU A 96 3.57 1.03 11.52
N LEU A 97 3.58 0.09 12.47
CA LEU A 97 4.64 -0.03 13.46
C LEU A 97 5.99 -0.30 12.79
N GLY A 98 6.02 -1.22 11.83
CA GLY A 98 7.21 -1.53 11.06
C GLY A 98 7.75 -0.32 10.30
N ALA A 99 6.89 0.43 9.62
CA ALA A 99 7.26 1.65 8.92
C ALA A 99 7.80 2.73 9.88
N TYR A 100 7.16 2.91 11.04
CA TYR A 100 7.63 3.80 12.09
C TYR A 100 9.01 3.39 12.59
N MET A 101 9.20 2.13 12.97
CA MET A 101 10.48 1.61 13.49
C MET A 101 11.61 1.70 12.45
N MET A 102 11.32 1.52 11.18
CA MET A 102 12.29 1.64 10.09
C MET A 102 12.70 3.09 9.84
N THR A 103 11.82 4.05 10.07
CA THR A 103 12.06 5.46 9.78
C THR A 103 12.54 6.27 10.99
N THR A 104 12.30 5.77 12.21
CA THR A 104 12.74 6.43 13.46
C THR A 104 14.24 6.30 13.65
N GLY A 105 14.90 7.46 13.79
CA GLY A 105 16.33 7.54 14.06
C GLY A 105 17.21 7.01 12.91
N VAL A 106 18.49 6.87 13.18
CA VAL A 106 19.47 6.35 12.22
C VAL A 106 19.86 4.92 12.63
N LYS A 107 19.00 3.97 12.30
CA LYS A 107 19.35 2.55 12.47
C LYS A 107 20.05 2.05 11.21
N SER A 108 21.36 1.80 11.32
CA SER A 108 22.12 1.17 10.24
C SER A 108 21.82 -0.34 10.20
N ILE A 109 21.60 -0.85 9.02
CA ILE A 109 21.51 -2.28 8.73
C ILE A 109 22.74 -2.70 7.92
N THR A 110 23.11 -3.97 8.01
CA THR A 110 24.24 -4.47 7.23
C THR A 110 23.88 -4.50 5.74
N LYS A 111 24.90 -4.42 4.90
CA LYS A 111 24.72 -4.53 3.45
C LYS A 111 23.99 -5.82 3.04
N ALA A 112 24.31 -6.94 3.70
CA ALA A 112 23.67 -8.22 3.43
C ALA A 112 22.17 -8.20 3.78
N GLN A 113 21.81 -7.63 4.94
CA GLN A 113 20.40 -7.47 5.33
C GLN A 113 19.66 -6.56 4.35
N TYR A 114 20.26 -5.43 3.95
CA TYR A 114 19.65 -4.52 2.98
C TYR A 114 19.35 -5.22 1.65
N PHE A 115 20.33 -5.96 1.10
CA PHE A 115 20.11 -6.72 -0.14
C PHE A 115 19.08 -7.83 0.01
N ASN A 116 19.08 -8.54 1.14
CA ASN A 116 18.08 -9.58 1.39
C ASN A 116 16.65 -8.98 1.42
N ILE A 117 16.47 -7.86 2.10
CA ILE A 117 15.19 -7.14 2.09
C ILE A 117 14.84 -6.70 0.66
N SER A 118 15.79 -6.08 -0.06
CA SER A 118 15.57 -5.57 -1.41
C SER A 118 15.19 -6.64 -2.42
N MET A 119 15.71 -7.87 -2.27
CA MET A 119 15.39 -9.01 -3.15
C MET A 119 13.96 -9.54 -2.92
N ASN A 120 13.40 -9.32 -1.75
CA ASN A 120 12.01 -9.71 -1.43
C ASN A 120 11.00 -8.60 -1.80
N ILE A 121 11.47 -7.44 -2.22
CA ILE A 121 10.62 -6.35 -2.71
C ILE A 121 10.36 -6.59 -4.19
N ASN A 122 9.11 -6.75 -4.56
CA ASN A 122 8.72 -6.80 -5.97
C ASN A 122 8.76 -5.37 -6.53
N ILE A 123 9.87 -5.02 -7.16
CA ILE A 123 10.02 -3.73 -7.85
C ILE A 123 9.86 -4.00 -9.34
N ASP A 124 8.68 -3.74 -9.87
CA ASP A 124 8.39 -3.92 -11.29
C ASP A 124 9.41 -3.22 -12.17
N GLY A 125 10.15 -4.01 -12.96
CA GLY A 125 11.04 -3.55 -14.01
C GLY A 125 12.21 -2.66 -13.58
N GLY A 126 12.44 -2.47 -12.29
CA GLY A 126 13.42 -1.54 -11.78
C GLY A 126 14.77 -2.20 -11.43
N ASP A 127 15.85 -1.70 -11.99
CA ASP A 127 17.19 -2.02 -11.52
C ASP A 127 17.39 -1.48 -10.09
N ILE A 128 17.35 -2.39 -9.12
CA ILE A 128 17.59 -2.10 -7.69
C ILE A 128 18.92 -1.35 -7.52
N THR A 129 19.92 -1.71 -8.32
CA THR A 129 21.24 -1.07 -8.27
C THR A 129 21.17 0.39 -8.70
N ALA A 130 20.41 0.68 -9.74
CA ALA A 130 20.20 2.06 -10.21
C ALA A 130 19.42 2.88 -9.17
N LYS A 131 18.38 2.31 -8.54
CA LYS A 131 17.64 2.95 -7.42
C LYS A 131 18.56 3.22 -6.24
N MET A 132 19.41 2.28 -5.85
CA MET A 132 20.37 2.47 -4.77
C MET A 132 21.39 3.57 -5.07
N GLN A 133 21.90 3.63 -6.29
CA GLN A 133 22.80 4.69 -6.72
C GLN A 133 22.12 6.06 -6.67
N HIS A 134 20.87 6.11 -7.08
CA HIS A 134 20.04 7.32 -7.00
C HIS A 134 19.85 7.77 -5.54
N ILE A 135 19.47 6.86 -4.64
CA ILE A 135 19.32 7.13 -3.21
C ILE A 135 20.61 7.69 -2.62
N ARG A 136 21.77 7.08 -2.91
CA ARG A 136 23.08 7.57 -2.48
C ARG A 136 23.35 8.98 -2.97
N ARG A 137 23.07 9.27 -4.24
CA ARG A 137 23.27 10.58 -4.84
C ARG A 137 22.46 11.66 -4.11
N VAL A 138 21.17 11.41 -3.89
CA VAL A 138 20.28 12.35 -3.21
C VAL A 138 20.69 12.59 -1.76
N PHE A 139 21.05 11.55 -1.02
CA PHE A 139 21.57 11.72 0.33
C PHE A 139 22.84 12.61 0.35
N LYS A 140 23.75 12.39 -0.59
CA LYS A 140 24.96 13.21 -0.73
C LYS A 140 24.63 14.67 -1.07
N GLU A 141 23.69 14.91 -1.99
CA GLU A 141 23.21 16.25 -2.36
C GLU A 141 22.63 17.01 -1.15
N LYS A 142 21.97 16.30 -0.24
CA LYS A 142 21.36 16.87 0.98
C LYS A 142 22.31 16.97 2.16
N GLY A 143 23.60 16.70 1.97
CA GLY A 143 24.63 16.85 3.03
C GLY A 143 24.48 15.87 4.19
N LYS A 144 23.61 14.88 4.09
CA LYS A 144 23.46 13.84 5.12
C LYS A 144 24.60 12.83 4.95
N LYS A 145 25.34 12.54 6.03
CA LYS A 145 26.36 11.46 6.02
C LYS A 145 25.67 10.15 5.69
N VAL A 146 25.98 9.65 4.50
CA VAL A 146 25.20 8.60 3.88
C VAL A 146 25.53 7.26 4.47
N GLN A 147 24.59 6.72 5.18
CA GLN A 147 24.43 5.28 5.18
C GLN A 147 23.12 4.97 4.45
N CYS A 148 23.20 4.69 3.14
CA CYS A 148 22.05 4.25 2.37
C CYS A 148 21.50 2.92 2.87
N PHE A 149 22.25 2.21 3.70
CA PHE A 149 21.85 1.00 4.39
C PHE A 149 21.17 1.32 5.72
N ASN A 150 20.03 1.97 5.66
CA ASN A 150 19.16 2.22 6.81
C ASN A 150 17.70 2.02 6.41
N GLY A 151 16.79 2.07 7.37
CA GLY A 151 15.37 1.87 7.11
C GLY A 151 14.78 2.94 6.17
N LYS A 152 15.22 4.20 6.26
CA LYS A 152 14.80 5.26 5.32
C LYS A 152 15.24 4.94 3.88
N GLY A 153 16.42 4.36 3.71
CA GLY A 153 16.91 3.88 2.41
C GLY A 153 16.08 2.73 1.86
N VAL A 154 15.62 1.80 2.71
CA VAL A 154 14.73 0.72 2.30
C VAL A 154 13.37 1.28 1.87
N ILE A 155 12.75 2.15 2.66
CA ILE A 155 11.49 2.81 2.31
C ILE A 155 11.60 3.57 0.98
N SER A 156 12.73 4.21 0.74
CA SER A 156 12.96 4.96 -0.51
C SER A 156 12.99 4.06 -1.76
N LEU A 157 13.17 2.75 -1.62
CA LEU A 157 13.07 1.83 -2.75
C LEU A 157 11.64 1.70 -3.27
N PHE A 158 10.64 1.89 -2.41
CA PHE A 158 9.22 1.81 -2.78
C PHE A 158 8.67 3.12 -3.36
N LEU A 159 9.32 4.25 -3.10
CA LEU A 159 8.78 5.55 -3.49
C LEU A 159 9.03 5.85 -4.98
N PRO A 160 8.09 6.53 -5.66
CA PRO A 160 8.27 7.01 -7.02
C PRO A 160 9.48 7.95 -7.12
N LYS A 161 10.28 7.80 -8.19
CA LYS A 161 11.54 8.56 -8.37
C LYS A 161 11.39 10.08 -8.40
N ASP A 162 10.22 10.55 -8.84
CA ASP A 162 9.95 11.99 -9.01
C ASP A 162 9.21 12.59 -7.80
N LEU A 163 8.91 11.77 -6.79
CA LEU A 163 8.16 12.19 -5.63
C LEU A 163 8.92 13.22 -4.81
N CYS A 164 8.32 14.40 -4.68
CA CYS A 164 8.76 15.44 -3.75
C CYS A 164 7.60 15.74 -2.80
N TYR A 165 7.82 15.53 -1.51
CA TYR A 165 6.82 15.69 -0.48
C TYR A 165 7.45 16.26 0.78
N GLU A 166 6.82 17.28 1.33
CA GLU A 166 7.21 17.88 2.61
C GLU A 166 5.96 18.07 3.46
N PHE A 167 6.01 17.57 4.68
CA PHE A 167 4.92 17.70 5.63
C PHE A 167 5.47 17.81 7.05
N THR A 168 4.95 18.78 7.81
CA THR A 168 5.29 18.95 9.22
C THR A 168 4.12 18.52 10.08
N ASN A 169 4.35 17.52 10.93
CA ASN A 169 3.40 17.07 11.93
C ASN A 169 3.74 17.69 13.30
N ASN A 170 3.00 18.71 13.69
CA ASN A 170 3.21 19.40 14.98
C ASN A 170 2.92 18.53 16.20
N ALA A 171 2.29 17.37 16.03
CA ALA A 171 1.99 16.43 17.11
C ALA A 171 3.11 15.38 17.32
N SER A 172 4.09 15.30 16.42
CA SER A 172 5.21 14.38 16.56
C SER A 172 6.32 15.00 17.37
N VAL A 173 6.79 14.27 18.37
CA VAL A 173 7.90 14.70 19.24
C VAL A 173 9.25 14.41 18.58
N ASP A 174 9.33 13.31 17.84
CA ASP A 174 10.55 12.86 17.16
C ASP A 174 10.47 13.17 15.66
N GLU A 175 11.42 13.97 15.17
CA GLU A 175 11.53 14.33 13.76
C GLU A 175 10.18 14.77 13.13
N PRO A 176 9.62 15.92 13.53
CA PRO A 176 8.24 16.32 13.16
C PRO A 176 8.06 16.60 11.67
N THR A 177 9.12 16.85 10.93
CA THR A 177 9.04 17.19 9.51
C THR A 177 9.52 16.02 8.66
N VAL A 178 8.61 15.49 7.84
CA VAL A 178 8.92 14.46 6.85
C VAL A 178 9.29 15.13 5.53
N LYS A 179 10.46 14.80 4.99
CA LYS A 179 10.93 15.34 3.73
C LYS A 179 11.36 14.22 2.79
N ILE A 180 10.70 14.17 1.65
CA ILE A 180 11.02 13.29 0.53
C ILE A 180 11.44 14.16 -0.64
N TYR A 181 12.58 13.87 -1.23
CA TYR A 181 13.08 14.57 -2.40
C TYR A 181 13.50 13.57 -3.46
N LYS A 182 12.94 13.71 -4.65
CA LYS A 182 13.17 12.78 -5.77
C LYS A 182 13.00 11.31 -5.36
N GLY A 183 11.92 10.99 -4.65
CA GLY A 183 11.63 9.65 -4.17
C GLY A 183 12.52 9.15 -3.04
N VAL A 184 13.29 10.00 -2.39
CA VAL A 184 14.17 9.60 -1.29
C VAL A 184 13.75 10.28 0.01
N LEU A 185 13.39 9.46 0.99
CA LEU A 185 13.10 9.89 2.35
C LEU A 185 14.44 10.18 3.06
N TYR A 186 14.78 11.44 3.25
CA TYR A 186 16.02 11.83 3.88
C TYR A 186 15.86 12.43 5.28
N GLU A 187 14.65 12.81 5.67
CA GLU A 187 14.32 13.37 6.97
C GLU A 187 12.90 12.99 7.40
N GLY A 188 12.70 12.85 8.71
CA GLY A 188 11.37 12.58 9.29
C GLY A 188 11.08 11.09 9.50
N THR A 189 10.01 10.86 10.26
CA THR A 189 9.54 9.54 10.66
C THR A 189 8.13 9.31 10.13
N PHE A 190 7.84 8.12 9.64
CA PHE A 190 6.51 7.75 9.18
C PHE A 190 5.63 7.37 10.37
N ASP A 191 4.62 8.15 10.63
CA ASP A 191 3.62 7.93 11.67
C ASP A 191 2.22 7.73 11.07
N LYS A 192 1.23 7.59 11.95
CA LYS A 192 -0.17 7.44 11.56
C LYS A 192 -0.73 8.63 10.78
N THR A 193 -0.16 9.83 10.94
CA THR A 193 -0.59 11.01 10.19
C THR A 193 -0.13 10.94 8.75
N ILE A 194 1.11 10.49 8.55
CA ILE A 194 1.73 10.36 7.21
C ILE A 194 1.14 9.18 6.43
N LEU A 195 0.99 8.01 7.08
CA LEU A 195 0.55 6.77 6.44
C LEU A 195 -0.95 6.48 6.61
N GLY A 196 -1.65 7.38 7.28
CA GLY A 196 -3.07 7.24 7.54
C GLY A 196 -3.97 7.73 6.41
N SER A 197 -5.23 7.95 6.76
CA SER A 197 -6.30 8.34 5.83
C SER A 197 -6.65 9.83 5.85
N SER A 198 -5.72 10.69 6.25
CA SER A 198 -5.92 12.14 6.21
C SER A 198 -5.68 12.72 4.81
N HIS A 199 -6.20 13.91 4.53
CA HIS A 199 -5.90 14.63 3.30
C HIS A 199 -4.42 14.99 3.15
N SER A 200 -3.73 15.14 4.27
CA SER A 200 -2.30 15.43 4.33
C SER A 200 -1.42 14.19 4.27
N SER A 201 -2.01 13.01 4.19
CA SER A 201 -1.24 11.77 4.16
C SER A 201 -0.46 11.60 2.86
N LEU A 202 0.66 10.91 2.97
CA LEU A 202 1.49 10.54 1.83
C LEU A 202 0.69 9.71 0.81
N ILE A 203 -0.15 8.79 1.29
CA ILE A 203 -1.02 7.95 0.45
C ILE A 203 -1.96 8.84 -0.39
N HIS A 204 -2.60 9.84 0.24
CA HIS A 204 -3.46 10.76 -0.49
C HIS A 204 -2.68 11.58 -1.52
N PHE A 205 -1.52 12.12 -1.12
CA PHE A 205 -0.66 12.93 -1.99
C PHE A 205 -0.18 12.15 -3.22
N ILE A 206 0.30 10.93 -3.01
CA ILE A 206 0.75 10.08 -4.11
C ILE A 206 -0.43 9.73 -5.02
N ASN A 207 -1.57 9.30 -4.47
CA ASN A 207 -2.73 8.93 -5.28
C ASN A 207 -3.27 10.10 -6.12
N LYS A 208 -3.24 11.31 -5.56
CA LYS A 208 -3.63 12.52 -6.28
C LYS A 208 -2.71 12.85 -7.45
N ASN A 209 -1.40 12.65 -7.30
CA ASN A 209 -0.41 13.08 -8.29
C ASN A 209 0.01 11.96 -9.27
N TYR A 210 -0.09 10.70 -8.85
CA TYR A 210 0.41 9.55 -9.61
C TYR A 210 -0.64 8.45 -9.78
N GLY A 211 -1.80 8.55 -9.13
CA GLY A 211 -2.81 7.49 -9.11
C GLY A 211 -3.52 7.27 -10.44
N VAL A 212 -4.00 6.06 -10.63
CA VAL A 212 -4.71 5.58 -11.84
C VAL A 212 -5.95 6.40 -12.18
N GLN A 213 -6.52 7.14 -11.24
CA GLN A 213 -7.69 7.99 -11.46
C GLN A 213 -7.38 9.31 -12.17
N ASN A 214 -6.12 9.67 -12.33
CA ASN A 214 -5.72 10.83 -13.13
C ASN A 214 -5.40 10.36 -14.55
N GLU A 215 -6.37 10.42 -15.43
CA GLU A 215 -6.27 10.02 -16.86
C GLU A 215 -5.20 10.74 -17.69
N VAL A 216 -4.35 11.54 -17.08
CA VAL A 216 -3.52 12.52 -17.80
C VAL A 216 -2.09 12.05 -18.06
N SER A 217 -1.64 10.95 -17.52
CA SER A 217 -0.30 10.48 -17.88
C SER A 217 -0.24 8.98 -18.17
N LYS A 218 0.23 8.66 -19.36
CA LYS A 218 0.50 7.28 -19.83
C LYS A 218 1.63 6.57 -19.05
N ASN A 219 2.11 7.15 -17.96
CA ASN A 219 3.15 6.65 -17.07
C ASN A 219 2.69 6.67 -15.62
N THR A 220 1.43 6.37 -15.36
CA THR A 220 0.93 6.25 -14.00
C THR A 220 1.54 5.02 -13.35
N ILE A 221 2.34 5.28 -12.35
CA ILE A 221 2.83 4.27 -11.43
C ILE A 221 1.62 3.87 -10.56
N ASP A 222 1.26 2.61 -10.59
CA ASP A 222 0.23 2.09 -9.70
C ASP A 222 0.80 2.06 -8.28
N ILE A 223 0.20 2.86 -7.39
CA ILE A 223 0.68 3.02 -6.01
C ILE A 223 0.40 1.78 -5.17
N SER A 224 -0.60 1.01 -5.57
CA SER A 224 -0.86 -0.28 -4.95
C SER A 224 0.38 -1.16 -5.00
N ASP A 225 1.17 -1.05 -6.08
CA ASP A 225 2.39 -1.82 -6.28
C ASP A 225 3.55 -1.36 -5.39
N TYR A 226 3.52 -0.13 -4.90
CA TYR A 226 4.65 0.48 -4.18
C TYR A 226 4.46 0.63 -2.68
N LEU A 227 3.30 1.07 -2.24
CA LEU A 227 3.03 1.31 -0.82
C LEU A 227 2.24 0.17 -0.16
N ILE A 228 1.53 -0.60 -0.96
CA ILE A 228 0.78 -1.76 -0.52
C ILE A 228 1.05 -2.88 -1.54
N PRO A 229 2.27 -3.46 -1.53
CA PRO A 229 2.70 -4.43 -2.56
C PRO A 229 1.77 -5.63 -2.70
N GLU A 230 0.97 -5.91 -1.68
CA GLU A 230 0.04 -7.04 -1.65
C GLU A 230 -1.37 -6.68 -2.14
N LEU A 231 -1.66 -5.42 -2.52
CA LEU A 231 -2.95 -5.06 -3.11
C LEU A 231 -3.09 -5.55 -4.56
N ASP A 232 -1.99 -5.85 -5.25
CA ASP A 232 -2.02 -6.55 -6.53
C ASP A 232 -2.49 -8.00 -6.38
N ALA A 233 -2.23 -8.59 -5.24
CA ALA A 233 -2.92 -9.80 -4.84
C ALA A 233 -4.25 -9.40 -4.17
N ASN A 234 -5.26 -8.99 -4.92
CA ASN A 234 -6.66 -8.85 -4.46
C ASN A 234 -7.20 -10.19 -3.94
N VAL A 235 -6.50 -10.76 -2.95
CA VAL A 235 -6.57 -12.16 -2.64
C VAL A 235 -7.44 -12.36 -1.43
N VAL A 236 -8.61 -12.87 -1.67
CA VAL A 236 -9.41 -13.51 -0.63
C VAL A 236 -9.06 -14.99 -0.61
N VAL A 237 -8.52 -15.44 0.48
CA VAL A 237 -8.27 -16.87 0.68
C VAL A 237 -9.56 -17.50 1.20
N ILE A 238 -10.21 -18.28 0.35
CA ILE A 238 -11.39 -19.04 0.71
C ILE A 238 -10.95 -20.45 1.07
N VAL A 239 -11.31 -20.84 2.26
CA VAL A 239 -11.13 -22.20 2.73
C VAL A 239 -12.41 -22.96 2.53
N ASN A 240 -12.32 -24.03 1.79
CA ASN A 240 -13.27 -25.10 1.87
C ASN A 240 -12.53 -26.39 2.21
N GLY A 241 -12.99 -26.98 3.30
CA GLY A 241 -12.76 -28.40 3.54
C GLY A 241 -13.47 -29.24 2.49
#